data_a96d4bb7b2aa977f6882ccc556a21248
#
_entry.id   a96d4bb7b2aa977f6882ccc556a21248
#
_cell.length_a   1.000
_cell.length_b   1.000
_cell.length_c   1.000
_cell.angle_alpha   90.00
_cell.angle_beta   90.00
_cell.angle_gamma   90.00
#
_symmetry.space_group_name_H-M   'P 1'
#
loop_
_entity.id
_entity.type
_entity.pdbx_description
1 polymer ?
#
loop_
_entity_poly.entity_id
_entity_poly.type
_entity_poly.pdbx_seq_one_letter_code
_entity_poly.pdbx_strand_id
1 'polypeptide(L)'
;QVYEWLWTKGVHSFEQMTNLSKETRQLLSEHFVINHIKVDTMQRSEDGTIKNAVRLHDGLYVESVLIPTDTRITACVSSQVGCSLNCSFCATARLKRMRNLSADEIFDQVLTIDQQSRLYYGRPLRNIVFMGMGEPLMNYPNVMKAIERITSEKEGLGFSPKRITVSTSGVSKLIRKMADDKVKFRLAVSLHSAIEETRNKIMPWTVDFPLTELRTALQYWYQQTKSRITYEYVVWKGINDSPKDVEALVAFCRFAPCKVNLIEYN
;
A
#
# COMPACT_ATOMS: atom_id res chain seq x y z
N GLN A 1 -11.60 -24.24 -9.86
CA GLN A 1 -11.45 -23.82 -11.27
C GLN A 1 -11.68 -22.31 -11.44
N VAL A 2 -12.92 -21.76 -11.27
CA VAL A 2 -13.18 -20.31 -11.42
C VAL A 2 -12.24 -19.45 -10.56
N TYR A 3 -12.07 -19.84 -9.31
CA TYR A 3 -11.19 -19.19 -8.35
C TYR A 3 -9.72 -19.09 -8.83
N GLU A 4 -9.17 -20.17 -9.39
CA GLU A 4 -7.83 -20.22 -9.98
C GLU A 4 -7.72 -19.24 -11.17
N TRP A 5 -8.74 -19.19 -12.02
CA TRP A 5 -8.76 -18.25 -13.13
C TRP A 5 -8.74 -16.79 -12.68
N LEU A 6 -9.52 -16.46 -11.66
CA LEU A 6 -9.59 -15.10 -11.13
C LEU A 6 -8.28 -14.68 -10.41
N TRP A 7 -7.78 -15.53 -9.50
CA TRP A 7 -6.73 -15.11 -8.57
C TRP A 7 -5.30 -15.55 -8.94
N THR A 8 -5.16 -16.55 -9.79
CA THR A 8 -3.84 -17.00 -10.24
C THR A 8 -3.54 -16.54 -11.67
N LYS A 9 -4.54 -16.62 -12.55
CA LYS A 9 -4.39 -16.26 -13.96
C LYS A 9 -4.84 -14.84 -14.27
N GLY A 10 -5.61 -14.18 -13.38
CA GLY A 10 -6.03 -12.80 -13.52
C GLY A 10 -6.89 -12.53 -14.74
N VAL A 11 -7.83 -13.44 -15.06
CA VAL A 11 -8.71 -13.26 -16.22
C VAL A 11 -9.85 -12.28 -15.91
N HIS A 12 -10.30 -11.59 -16.94
CA HIS A 12 -11.34 -10.54 -16.85
C HIS A 12 -12.65 -10.94 -17.50
N SER A 13 -12.74 -12.15 -18.06
CA SER A 13 -13.99 -12.68 -18.63
C SER A 13 -14.10 -14.19 -18.45
N PHE A 14 -15.33 -14.69 -18.41
CA PHE A 14 -15.60 -16.14 -18.28
C PHE A 14 -15.18 -16.90 -19.54
N GLU A 15 -15.18 -16.26 -20.72
CA GLU A 15 -14.72 -16.87 -21.99
C GLU A 15 -13.27 -17.33 -21.94
N GLN A 16 -12.44 -16.66 -21.16
CA GLN A 16 -11.03 -17.01 -20.96
C GLN A 16 -10.82 -18.30 -20.17
N MET A 17 -11.87 -18.77 -19.44
CA MET A 17 -11.80 -19.95 -18.56
C MET A 17 -11.94 -21.25 -19.35
N THR A 18 -10.94 -21.57 -20.17
CA THR A 18 -11.00 -22.63 -21.21
C THR A 18 -11.15 -24.05 -20.70
N ASN A 19 -10.90 -24.32 -19.41
CA ASN A 19 -11.14 -25.62 -18.76
C ASN A 19 -12.58 -25.78 -18.21
N LEU A 20 -13.42 -24.77 -18.40
CA LEU A 20 -14.88 -24.88 -18.18
C LEU A 20 -15.60 -25.14 -19.50
N SER A 21 -16.71 -25.89 -19.46
CA SER A 21 -17.53 -26.11 -20.64
C SER A 21 -18.10 -24.79 -21.18
N LYS A 22 -18.47 -24.77 -22.46
CA LYS A 22 -19.06 -23.57 -23.09
C LYS A 22 -20.35 -23.18 -22.38
N GLU A 23 -21.20 -24.16 -22.05
CA GLU A 23 -22.48 -23.98 -21.36
C GLU A 23 -22.25 -23.37 -19.97
N THR A 24 -21.23 -23.85 -19.21
CA THR A 24 -20.90 -23.30 -17.91
C THR A 24 -20.43 -21.86 -18.01
N ARG A 25 -19.57 -21.55 -18.99
CA ARG A 25 -19.08 -20.17 -19.22
C ARG A 25 -20.20 -19.22 -19.58
N GLN A 26 -21.13 -19.67 -20.44
CA GLN A 26 -22.31 -18.90 -20.80
C GLN A 26 -23.22 -18.65 -19.60
N LEU A 27 -23.53 -19.68 -18.81
CA LEU A 27 -24.34 -19.55 -17.59
C LEU A 27 -23.69 -18.58 -16.59
N LEU A 28 -22.37 -18.64 -16.41
CA LEU A 28 -21.66 -17.70 -15.55
C LEU A 28 -21.76 -16.26 -16.08
N SER A 29 -21.62 -16.05 -17.39
CA SER A 29 -21.73 -14.72 -18.01
C SER A 29 -23.13 -14.11 -17.93
N GLU A 30 -24.19 -14.96 -17.92
CA GLU A 30 -25.58 -14.52 -17.78
C GLU A 30 -25.92 -14.08 -16.34
N HIS A 31 -25.28 -14.68 -15.33
CA HIS A 31 -25.65 -14.48 -13.93
C HIS A 31 -24.61 -13.70 -13.10
N PHE A 32 -23.37 -13.57 -13.59
CA PHE A 32 -22.27 -12.94 -12.85
C PHE A 32 -21.47 -11.96 -13.71
N VAL A 33 -20.91 -10.96 -13.07
CA VAL A 33 -19.97 -10.01 -13.68
C VAL A 33 -18.64 -10.09 -12.95
N ILE A 34 -17.55 -10.18 -13.70
CA ILE A 34 -16.19 -10.02 -13.15
C ILE A 34 -15.88 -8.53 -13.15
N ASN A 35 -15.94 -7.91 -11.98
CA ASN A 35 -15.45 -6.55 -11.81
C ASN A 35 -13.92 -6.55 -11.87
N HIS A 36 -13.35 -5.69 -12.69
CA HIS A 36 -11.92 -5.49 -12.78
C HIS A 36 -11.60 -4.00 -12.91
N ILE A 37 -10.41 -3.63 -12.53
CA ILE A 37 -9.92 -2.27 -12.71
C ILE A 37 -9.48 -2.05 -14.16
N LYS A 38 -9.49 -0.78 -14.61
CA LYS A 38 -9.00 -0.39 -15.94
C LYS A 38 -8.01 0.75 -15.82
N VAL A 39 -6.84 0.64 -16.44
CA VAL A 39 -5.95 1.78 -16.60
C VAL A 39 -6.57 2.72 -17.64
N ASP A 40 -6.98 3.88 -17.21
CA ASP A 40 -7.61 4.90 -18.05
C ASP A 40 -6.56 5.84 -18.64
N THR A 41 -5.60 6.26 -17.82
CA THR A 41 -4.47 7.09 -18.25
C THR A 41 -3.18 6.56 -17.63
N MET A 42 -2.12 6.57 -18.43
CA MET A 42 -0.77 6.19 -18.04
C MET A 42 0.19 7.34 -18.34
N GLN A 43 0.95 7.77 -17.35
CA GLN A 43 2.02 8.75 -17.48
C GLN A 43 3.36 8.09 -17.18
N ARG A 44 4.37 8.35 -18.00
CA ARG A 44 5.73 7.87 -17.80
C ARG A 44 6.69 9.03 -17.61
N SER A 45 7.44 8.99 -16.51
CA SER A 45 8.49 9.97 -16.20
C SER A 45 9.82 9.60 -16.87
N GLU A 46 10.78 10.54 -16.90
CA GLU A 46 12.11 10.34 -17.47
C GLU A 46 12.90 9.23 -16.78
N ASP A 47 12.74 9.06 -15.47
CA ASP A 47 13.34 7.96 -14.68
C ASP A 47 12.71 6.58 -14.95
N GLY A 48 11.71 6.53 -15.84
CA GLY A 48 10.98 5.34 -16.18
C GLY A 48 9.80 5.01 -15.26
N THR A 49 9.55 5.77 -14.18
CA THR A 49 8.37 5.59 -13.33
C THR A 49 7.09 5.70 -14.15
N ILE A 50 6.15 4.77 -13.95
CA ILE A 50 4.85 4.77 -14.60
C ILE A 50 3.77 4.99 -13.55
N LYS A 51 3.02 6.09 -13.69
CA LYS A 51 1.83 6.38 -12.88
C LYS A 51 0.57 6.09 -13.68
N ASN A 52 -0.32 5.29 -13.10
CA ASN A 52 -1.60 4.91 -13.68
C ASN A 52 -2.73 5.63 -12.97
N ALA A 53 -3.63 6.26 -13.71
CA ALA A 53 -4.97 6.56 -13.26
C ALA A 53 -5.84 5.32 -13.51
N VAL A 54 -6.28 4.70 -12.43
CA VAL A 54 -7.00 3.43 -12.46
C VAL A 54 -8.47 3.70 -12.19
N ARG A 55 -9.32 3.38 -13.16
CA ARG A 55 -10.77 3.46 -13.03
C ARG A 55 -11.31 2.16 -12.44
N LEU A 56 -12.12 2.30 -11.42
CA LEU A 56 -12.83 1.22 -10.72
C LEU A 56 -14.19 0.94 -11.40
N HIS A 57 -14.82 -0.17 -11.03
CA HIS A 57 -16.09 -0.60 -11.62
C HIS A 57 -17.26 0.39 -11.41
N ASP A 58 -17.19 1.18 -10.33
CA ASP A 58 -18.18 2.23 -10.00
C ASP A 58 -17.85 3.60 -10.58
N GLY A 59 -16.82 3.70 -11.44
CA GLY A 59 -16.38 4.92 -12.10
C GLY A 59 -15.48 5.80 -11.25
N LEU A 60 -15.17 5.43 -10.00
CA LEU A 60 -14.20 6.15 -9.17
C LEU A 60 -12.77 5.84 -9.61
N TYR A 61 -11.83 6.71 -9.18
CA TYR A 61 -10.43 6.61 -9.57
C TYR A 61 -9.49 6.47 -8.38
N VAL A 62 -8.46 5.67 -8.58
CA VAL A 62 -7.28 5.62 -7.71
C VAL A 62 -6.01 5.68 -8.55
N GLU A 63 -4.88 5.98 -7.90
CA GLU A 63 -3.57 5.92 -8.54
C GLU A 63 -2.84 4.65 -8.14
N SER A 64 -2.10 4.07 -9.09
CA SER A 64 -1.07 3.07 -8.81
C SER A 64 0.21 3.41 -9.56
N VAL A 65 1.37 3.04 -9.00
CA VAL A 65 2.66 3.45 -9.58
C VAL A 65 3.60 2.27 -9.70
N LEU A 66 4.18 2.11 -10.90
CA LEU A 66 5.31 1.23 -11.13
C LEU A 66 6.60 2.04 -11.00
N ILE A 67 7.48 1.64 -10.09
CA ILE A 67 8.73 2.34 -9.79
C ILE A 67 9.90 1.40 -10.15
N PRO A 68 10.59 1.64 -11.28
CA PRO A 68 11.76 0.86 -11.67
C PRO A 68 13.00 1.36 -10.96
N THR A 69 13.91 0.45 -10.67
CA THR A 69 15.32 0.74 -10.34
C THR A 69 16.19 -0.26 -11.08
N ASP A 70 17.51 -0.09 -11.07
CA ASP A 70 18.43 -1.01 -11.73
C ASP A 70 18.26 -2.46 -11.27
N THR A 71 17.95 -2.67 -10.01
CA THR A 71 17.91 -4.01 -9.40
C THR A 71 16.52 -4.59 -9.19
N ARG A 72 15.46 -3.75 -9.22
CA ARG A 72 14.11 -4.19 -8.86
C ARG A 72 13.04 -3.29 -9.46
N ILE A 73 11.83 -3.83 -9.55
CA ILE A 73 10.61 -3.06 -9.82
C ILE A 73 9.69 -3.16 -8.61
N THR A 74 9.14 -2.02 -8.21
CA THR A 74 8.24 -1.89 -7.06
C THR A 74 6.87 -1.42 -7.52
N ALA A 75 5.82 -2.09 -7.08
CA ALA A 75 4.44 -1.60 -7.20
C ALA A 75 4.08 -0.77 -5.98
N CYS A 76 3.60 0.46 -6.21
CA CYS A 76 2.95 1.28 -5.20
C CYS A 76 1.45 1.24 -5.45
N VAL A 77 0.68 0.73 -4.48
CA VAL A 77 -0.75 0.49 -4.61
C VAL A 77 -1.57 1.29 -3.61
N SER A 78 -2.78 1.64 -4.01
CA SER A 78 -3.76 2.36 -3.21
C SER A 78 -4.62 1.39 -2.40
N SER A 79 -5.14 1.87 -1.27
CA SER A 79 -6.03 1.11 -0.37
C SER A 79 -7.41 1.73 -0.18
N GLN A 80 -7.58 3.01 -0.56
CA GLN A 80 -8.85 3.74 -0.45
C GLN A 80 -9.01 4.68 -1.64
N VAL A 81 -10.23 5.04 -1.96
CA VAL A 81 -10.55 6.16 -2.86
C VAL A 81 -10.59 7.43 -2.01
N GLY A 82 -9.57 8.30 -2.19
CA GLY A 82 -9.34 9.45 -1.33
C GLY A 82 -8.80 9.09 0.05
N CYS A 83 -8.67 10.07 0.94
CA CYS A 83 -8.19 9.88 2.31
C CYS A 83 -8.84 10.89 3.24
N SER A 84 -9.13 10.47 4.49
CA SER A 84 -9.74 11.34 5.52
C SER A 84 -8.73 11.94 6.50
N LEU A 85 -7.44 11.63 6.39
CA LEU A 85 -6.44 11.99 7.41
C LEU A 85 -5.91 13.43 7.30
N ASN A 86 -6.19 14.09 6.21
CA ASN A 86 -5.89 15.53 5.98
C ASN A 86 -4.42 15.92 6.24
N CYS A 87 -3.45 15.07 5.84
CA CYS A 87 -2.02 15.38 5.96
C CYS A 87 -1.63 16.53 5.01
N SER A 88 -0.94 17.55 5.54
CA SER A 88 -0.66 18.81 4.81
C SER A 88 0.24 18.63 3.58
N PHE A 89 1.09 17.60 3.56
CA PHE A 89 2.01 17.28 2.45
C PHE A 89 1.40 16.36 1.39
N CYS A 90 0.18 15.83 1.62
CA CYS A 90 -0.36 14.75 0.81
C CYS A 90 -1.41 15.26 -0.19
N ALA A 91 -1.17 15.05 -1.49
CA ALA A 91 -2.13 15.41 -2.53
C ALA A 91 -3.47 14.66 -2.37
N THR A 92 -3.45 13.41 -1.93
CA THR A 92 -4.66 12.60 -1.68
C THR A 92 -5.54 13.20 -0.57
N ALA A 93 -4.96 13.92 0.38
CA ALA A 93 -5.71 14.57 1.45
C ALA A 93 -6.67 15.65 0.95
N ARG A 94 -6.43 16.21 -0.26
CA ARG A 94 -7.31 17.16 -0.92
C ARG A 94 -8.54 16.50 -1.56
N LEU A 95 -8.51 15.17 -1.68
CA LEU A 95 -9.59 14.36 -2.24
C LEU A 95 -10.46 13.84 -1.10
N LYS A 96 -11.77 14.08 -1.18
CA LYS A 96 -12.70 13.50 -0.22
C LYS A 96 -12.59 11.97 -0.24
N ARG A 97 -12.47 11.34 0.95
CA ARG A 97 -12.55 9.88 1.05
C ARG A 97 -13.97 9.43 0.68
N MET A 98 -14.05 8.56 -0.33
CA MET A 98 -15.31 8.00 -0.81
C MET A 98 -15.57 6.63 -0.18
N ARG A 99 -14.62 5.69 -0.32
CA ARG A 99 -14.73 4.33 0.20
C ARG A 99 -13.39 3.62 0.35
N ASN A 100 -13.41 2.50 1.02
CA ASN A 100 -12.32 1.53 0.99
C ASN A 100 -12.29 0.79 -0.36
N LEU A 101 -11.11 0.40 -0.81
CA LEU A 101 -10.99 -0.56 -1.89
C LEU A 101 -11.28 -1.97 -1.37
N SER A 102 -11.89 -2.80 -2.21
CA SER A 102 -12.04 -4.22 -1.98
C SER A 102 -10.71 -4.96 -2.17
N ALA A 103 -10.62 -6.19 -1.70
CA ALA A 103 -9.39 -6.98 -1.80
C ALA A 103 -9.00 -7.29 -3.25
N ASP A 104 -9.99 -7.49 -4.12
CA ASP A 104 -9.81 -7.70 -5.55
C ASP A 104 -9.29 -6.44 -6.25
N GLU A 105 -9.85 -5.25 -5.96
CA GLU A 105 -9.35 -4.00 -6.51
C GLU A 105 -7.90 -3.70 -6.13
N ILE A 106 -7.47 -4.09 -4.91
CA ILE A 106 -6.07 -4.00 -4.49
C ILE A 106 -5.20 -5.02 -5.24
N PHE A 107 -5.66 -6.25 -5.35
CA PHE A 107 -4.98 -7.33 -6.05
C PHE A 107 -4.77 -7.00 -7.53
N ASP A 108 -5.80 -6.50 -8.20
CA ASP A 108 -5.76 -6.13 -9.60
C ASP A 108 -4.75 -5.02 -9.90
N GLN A 109 -4.53 -4.07 -8.98
CA GLN A 109 -3.46 -3.07 -9.12
C GLN A 109 -2.09 -3.75 -9.18
N VAL A 110 -1.84 -4.75 -8.31
CA VAL A 110 -0.57 -5.50 -8.30
C VAL A 110 -0.38 -6.26 -9.61
N LEU A 111 -1.43 -6.95 -10.06
CA LEU A 111 -1.42 -7.72 -11.30
C LEU A 111 -1.16 -6.83 -12.52
N THR A 112 -1.85 -5.70 -12.61
CA THR A 112 -1.67 -4.70 -13.68
C THR A 112 -0.23 -4.19 -13.73
N ILE A 113 0.36 -3.87 -12.58
CA ILE A 113 1.75 -3.40 -12.51
C ILE A 113 2.75 -4.52 -12.84
N ASP A 114 2.49 -5.77 -12.46
CA ASP A 114 3.36 -6.90 -12.87
C ASP A 114 3.33 -7.11 -14.38
N GLN A 115 2.16 -7.00 -15.01
CA GLN A 115 2.02 -7.05 -16.46
C GLN A 115 2.78 -5.90 -17.14
N GLN A 116 2.65 -4.67 -16.65
CA GLN A 116 3.43 -3.51 -17.13
C GLN A 116 4.93 -3.70 -16.92
N SER A 117 5.35 -4.26 -15.79
CA SER A 117 6.74 -4.56 -15.47
C SER A 117 7.36 -5.51 -16.50
N ARG A 118 6.66 -6.58 -16.84
CA ARG A 118 7.09 -7.53 -17.87
C ARG A 118 7.09 -6.92 -19.26
N LEU A 119 6.05 -6.16 -19.60
CA LEU A 119 5.89 -5.55 -20.92
C LEU A 119 6.96 -4.49 -21.20
N TYR A 120 7.17 -3.55 -20.27
CA TYR A 120 8.04 -2.38 -20.50
C TYR A 120 9.49 -2.59 -20.06
N TYR A 121 9.74 -3.52 -19.14
CA TYR A 121 11.07 -3.73 -18.55
C TYR A 121 11.61 -5.15 -18.70
N GLY A 122 10.83 -6.09 -19.25
CA GLY A 122 11.22 -7.51 -19.41
C GLY A 122 11.49 -8.22 -18.07
N ARG A 123 11.06 -7.65 -16.94
CA ARG A 123 11.35 -8.15 -15.60
C ARG A 123 10.07 -8.26 -14.76
N PRO A 124 9.97 -9.28 -13.87
CA PRO A 124 8.84 -9.40 -12.99
C PRO A 124 8.90 -8.36 -11.86
N LEU A 125 7.73 -8.05 -11.30
CA LEU A 125 7.59 -7.29 -10.07
C LEU A 125 8.37 -7.94 -8.92
N ARG A 126 9.04 -7.14 -8.11
CA ARG A 126 9.87 -7.62 -6.99
C ARG A 126 9.40 -7.17 -5.62
N ASN A 127 8.84 -5.97 -5.51
CA ASN A 127 8.36 -5.43 -4.24
C ASN A 127 6.97 -4.80 -4.43
N ILE A 128 6.21 -4.76 -3.33
CA ILE A 128 4.92 -4.10 -3.26
C ILE A 128 4.94 -3.17 -2.05
N VAL A 129 4.50 -1.94 -2.22
CA VAL A 129 4.33 -0.99 -1.12
C VAL A 129 2.90 -0.44 -1.12
N PHE A 130 2.27 -0.46 0.04
CA PHE A 130 0.97 0.17 0.27
C PHE A 130 1.24 1.62 0.70
N MET A 131 1.59 2.45 -0.28
CA MET A 131 1.97 3.87 -0.11
C MET A 131 1.26 4.77 -1.12
N GLY A 132 0.22 4.28 -1.78
CA GLY A 132 -0.66 5.04 -2.66
C GLY A 132 -1.73 5.79 -1.88
N MET A 133 -2.93 5.90 -2.46
CA MET A 133 -4.04 6.63 -1.86
C MET A 133 -4.66 5.88 -0.67
N GLY A 134 -4.93 6.63 0.41
CA GLY A 134 -5.60 6.13 1.61
C GLY A 134 -4.66 5.67 2.73
N GLU A 135 -5.25 5.40 3.90
CA GLU A 135 -4.57 4.77 5.04
C GLU A 135 -4.88 3.27 5.04
N PRO A 136 -3.87 2.41 4.77
CA PRO A 136 -4.10 0.97 4.65
C PRO A 136 -4.72 0.33 5.90
N LEU A 137 -4.34 0.80 7.08
CA LEU A 137 -4.88 0.25 8.32
C LEU A 137 -6.35 0.61 8.54
N MET A 138 -6.87 1.70 7.97
CA MET A 138 -8.31 1.99 7.97
C MET A 138 -9.11 1.11 7.01
N ASN A 139 -8.42 0.35 6.16
CA ASN A 139 -8.99 -0.70 5.31
C ASN A 139 -8.43 -2.09 5.67
N TYR A 140 -8.13 -2.32 6.93
CA TYR A 140 -7.40 -3.49 7.41
C TYR A 140 -7.91 -4.83 6.86
N PRO A 141 -9.22 -5.16 6.93
CA PRO A 141 -9.71 -6.46 6.47
C PRO A 141 -9.42 -6.73 4.99
N ASN A 142 -9.65 -5.75 4.11
CA ASN A 142 -9.43 -5.92 2.67
C ASN A 142 -7.93 -5.94 2.33
N VAL A 143 -7.11 -5.11 3.00
CA VAL A 143 -5.65 -5.11 2.83
C VAL A 143 -5.08 -6.48 3.23
N MET A 144 -5.50 -7.04 4.37
CA MET A 144 -5.05 -8.37 4.80
C MET A 144 -5.47 -9.46 3.82
N LYS A 145 -6.72 -9.44 3.36
CA LYS A 145 -7.23 -10.39 2.37
C LYS A 145 -6.51 -10.28 1.02
N ALA A 146 -6.20 -9.05 0.57
CA ALA A 146 -5.39 -8.84 -0.63
C ALA A 146 -3.98 -9.40 -0.47
N ILE A 147 -3.31 -9.13 0.66
CA ILE A 147 -1.97 -9.65 0.94
C ILE A 147 -1.98 -11.19 1.00
N GLU A 148 -2.99 -11.79 1.62
CA GLU A 148 -3.17 -13.25 1.63
C GLU A 148 -3.22 -13.80 0.20
N ARG A 149 -4.01 -13.18 -0.70
CA ARG A 149 -4.11 -13.59 -2.11
C ARG A 149 -2.80 -13.36 -2.86
N ILE A 150 -2.16 -12.22 -2.69
CA ILE A 150 -0.86 -11.91 -3.32
C ILE A 150 0.21 -12.91 -2.90
N THR A 151 0.19 -13.39 -1.65
CA THR A 151 1.24 -14.25 -1.10
C THR A 151 0.95 -15.75 -1.21
N SER A 152 -0.28 -16.16 -1.49
CA SER A 152 -0.65 -17.56 -1.63
C SER A 152 0.05 -18.19 -2.84
N GLU A 153 0.78 -19.28 -2.62
CA GLU A 153 1.46 -20.05 -3.69
C GLU A 153 0.46 -20.88 -4.51
N LYS A 154 -0.64 -21.31 -3.90
CA LYS A 154 -1.63 -22.19 -4.54
C LYS A 154 -2.75 -21.40 -5.25
N GLU A 155 -3.14 -20.29 -4.66
CA GLU A 155 -4.38 -19.58 -5.01
C GLU A 155 -4.14 -18.08 -5.26
N GLY A 156 -2.90 -17.70 -5.59
CA GLY A 156 -2.49 -16.31 -5.80
C GLY A 156 -1.21 -16.18 -6.60
N LEU A 157 -0.45 -15.12 -6.33
CA LEU A 157 0.76 -14.79 -7.09
C LEU A 157 2.04 -15.43 -6.52
N GLY A 158 2.00 -16.12 -5.38
CA GLY A 158 3.16 -16.70 -4.72
C GLY A 158 4.21 -15.66 -4.28
N PHE A 159 3.79 -14.44 -4.01
CA PHE A 159 4.69 -13.34 -3.71
C PHE A 159 5.20 -13.44 -2.26
N SER A 160 6.52 -13.29 -2.07
CA SER A 160 7.07 -13.36 -0.71
C SER A 160 6.55 -12.21 0.17
N PRO A 161 5.95 -12.49 1.34
CA PRO A 161 5.47 -11.43 2.23
C PRO A 161 6.60 -10.49 2.70
N LYS A 162 7.84 -10.95 2.77
CA LYS A 162 9.02 -10.12 3.10
C LYS A 162 9.32 -9.03 2.06
N ARG A 163 8.69 -9.08 0.90
CA ARG A 163 8.80 -8.07 -0.17
C ARG A 163 7.62 -7.10 -0.20
N ILE A 164 6.68 -7.27 0.72
CA ILE A 164 5.54 -6.36 0.90
C ILE A 164 5.84 -5.43 2.06
N THR A 165 5.57 -4.14 1.87
CA THR A 165 5.64 -3.13 2.92
C THR A 165 4.27 -2.46 3.05
N VAL A 166 3.70 -2.50 4.24
CA VAL A 166 2.50 -1.73 4.57
C VAL A 166 2.94 -0.49 5.31
N SER A 167 2.61 0.68 4.76
CA SER A 167 2.84 1.97 5.39
C SER A 167 1.59 2.42 6.13
N THR A 168 1.78 3.05 7.27
CA THR A 168 0.68 3.64 8.04
C THR A 168 1.09 4.99 8.61
N SER A 169 0.13 5.87 8.71
CA SER A 169 0.27 7.13 9.43
C SER A 169 0.41 6.98 10.95
N GLY A 170 0.25 5.74 11.47
CA GLY A 170 0.49 5.44 12.88
C GLY A 170 -0.75 5.09 13.70
N VAL A 171 -1.70 4.36 13.13
CA VAL A 171 -2.91 3.87 13.82
C VAL A 171 -2.52 2.81 14.86
N SER A 172 -2.19 3.25 16.07
CA SER A 172 -1.53 2.47 17.14
C SER A 172 -2.25 1.15 17.47
N LYS A 173 -3.59 1.16 17.56
CA LYS A 173 -4.39 -0.04 17.84
C LYS A 173 -4.20 -1.12 16.77
N LEU A 174 -4.13 -0.72 15.50
CA LEU A 174 -3.99 -1.64 14.38
C LEU A 174 -2.54 -2.09 14.18
N ILE A 175 -1.56 -1.28 14.57
CA ILE A 175 -0.15 -1.73 14.67
C ILE A 175 -0.03 -2.88 15.68
N ARG A 176 -0.66 -2.77 16.85
CA ARG A 176 -0.72 -3.87 17.85
C ARG A 176 -1.42 -5.10 17.28
N LYS A 177 -2.59 -4.91 16.64
CA LYS A 177 -3.33 -6.01 16.01
C LYS A 177 -2.49 -6.74 14.96
N MET A 178 -1.74 -6.04 14.10
CA MET A 178 -0.84 -6.68 13.14
C MET A 178 0.23 -7.55 13.84
N ALA A 179 0.74 -7.08 14.99
CA ALA A 179 1.71 -7.83 15.78
C ALA A 179 1.08 -9.11 16.35
N ASP A 180 -0.16 -9.04 16.86
CA ASP A 180 -0.93 -10.17 17.38
C ASP A 180 -1.27 -11.18 16.27
N ASP A 181 -1.64 -10.68 15.08
CA ASP A 181 -1.91 -11.49 13.88
C ASP A 181 -0.62 -12.09 13.27
N LYS A 182 0.56 -11.81 13.84
CA LYS A 182 1.87 -12.32 13.43
C LYS A 182 2.15 -12.15 11.94
N VAL A 183 1.79 -10.99 11.39
CA VAL A 183 1.99 -10.68 9.98
C VAL A 183 3.47 -10.77 9.60
N LYS A 184 3.76 -11.19 8.36
CA LYS A 184 5.13 -11.45 7.87
C LYS A 184 5.67 -10.38 6.92
N PHE A 185 4.86 -9.38 6.58
CA PHE A 185 5.28 -8.24 5.78
C PHE A 185 6.02 -7.19 6.61
N ARG A 186 6.59 -6.20 5.95
CA ARG A 186 7.33 -5.11 6.58
C ARG A 186 6.40 -3.96 6.96
N LEU A 187 6.71 -3.31 8.08
CA LEU A 187 6.01 -2.11 8.53
C LEU A 187 6.82 -0.87 8.18
N ALA A 188 6.17 0.11 7.54
CA ALA A 188 6.63 1.49 7.44
C ALA A 188 5.67 2.40 8.21
N VAL A 189 6.20 3.47 8.79
CA VAL A 189 5.44 4.46 9.54
C VAL A 189 5.74 5.85 9.01
N SER A 190 4.71 6.53 8.55
CA SER A 190 4.77 7.94 8.19
C SER A 190 4.91 8.78 9.46
N LEU A 191 6.17 8.97 9.89
CA LEU A 191 6.49 9.68 11.13
C LEU A 191 6.49 11.20 10.92
N HIS A 192 7.27 11.67 9.95
CA HIS A 192 7.45 13.05 9.46
C HIS A 192 7.85 14.09 10.52
N SER A 193 7.65 13.83 11.80
CA SER A 193 8.24 14.52 12.93
C SER A 193 8.18 13.65 14.19
N ALA A 194 9.22 13.73 15.02
CA ALA A 194 9.28 13.14 16.35
C ALA A 194 8.99 14.18 17.46
N ILE A 195 8.60 15.40 17.06
CA ILE A 195 8.11 16.46 17.95
C ILE A 195 6.58 16.51 17.80
N GLU A 196 5.85 16.29 18.89
CA GLU A 196 4.37 16.18 18.89
C GLU A 196 3.68 17.37 18.21
N GLU A 197 4.06 18.58 18.59
CA GLU A 197 3.45 19.82 18.05
C GLU A 197 3.69 19.94 16.54
N THR A 198 4.89 19.67 16.06
CA THR A 198 5.22 19.71 14.64
C THR A 198 4.48 18.62 13.86
N ARG A 199 4.42 17.42 14.44
CA ARG A 199 3.70 16.29 13.83
C ARG A 199 2.21 16.60 13.68
N ASN A 200 1.58 17.17 14.70
CA ASN A 200 0.17 17.54 14.67
C ASN A 200 -0.13 18.65 13.64
N LYS A 201 0.81 19.57 13.38
CA LYS A 201 0.69 20.56 12.29
C LYS A 201 0.76 19.92 10.90
N ILE A 202 1.67 18.95 10.71
CA ILE A 202 1.88 18.25 9.43
C ILE A 202 0.77 17.22 9.18
N MET A 203 0.31 16.54 10.23
CA MET A 203 -0.67 15.46 10.22
C MET A 203 -1.76 15.73 11.25
N PRO A 204 -2.75 16.60 10.95
CA PRO A 204 -3.73 17.08 11.96
C PRO A 204 -4.52 15.97 12.67
N TRP A 205 -4.78 14.86 12.02
CA TRP A 205 -5.49 13.71 12.62
C TRP A 205 -4.73 13.08 13.82
N THR A 206 -3.41 13.32 13.94
CA THR A 206 -2.59 12.73 15.00
C THR A 206 -2.77 13.36 16.37
N VAL A 207 -3.53 14.44 16.48
CA VAL A 207 -3.89 15.07 17.76
C VAL A 207 -4.53 14.04 18.72
N ASP A 208 -5.33 13.12 18.19
CA ASP A 208 -5.95 12.05 18.97
C ASP A 208 -5.06 10.81 19.15
N PHE A 209 -3.85 10.82 18.55
CA PHE A 209 -2.92 9.68 18.53
C PHE A 209 -1.49 10.12 18.86
N PRO A 210 -1.18 10.36 20.15
CA PRO A 210 0.09 10.94 20.55
C PRO A 210 1.29 10.04 20.23
N LEU A 211 2.46 10.65 20.02
CA LEU A 211 3.71 9.96 19.76
C LEU A 211 4.09 8.93 20.83
N THR A 212 3.71 9.17 22.07
CA THR A 212 3.93 8.22 23.18
C THR A 212 3.16 6.92 22.98
N GLU A 213 1.90 7.00 22.53
CA GLU A 213 1.10 5.82 22.19
C GLU A 213 1.64 5.09 20.97
N LEU A 214 1.99 5.85 19.92
CA LEU A 214 2.62 5.29 18.72
C LEU A 214 3.91 4.55 19.09
N ARG A 215 4.80 5.17 19.87
CA ARG A 215 6.05 4.54 20.34
C ARG A 215 5.78 3.24 21.08
N THR A 216 4.81 3.22 21.98
CA THR A 216 4.45 2.01 22.73
C THR A 216 3.92 0.91 21.82
N ALA A 217 3.10 1.24 20.81
CA ALA A 217 2.62 0.28 19.84
C ALA A 217 3.76 -0.28 18.97
N LEU A 218 4.73 0.54 18.58
CA LEU A 218 5.90 0.12 17.81
C LEU A 218 6.89 -0.70 18.64
N GLN A 219 7.04 -0.42 19.93
CA GLN A 219 7.80 -1.27 20.85
C GLN A 219 7.17 -2.67 20.94
N TYR A 220 5.84 -2.73 21.09
CA TYR A 220 5.10 -3.98 21.09
C TYR A 220 5.26 -4.73 19.76
N TRP A 221 5.10 -4.05 18.62
CA TRP A 221 5.38 -4.61 17.30
C TRP A 221 6.75 -5.27 17.24
N TYR A 222 7.80 -4.56 17.64
CA TYR A 222 9.15 -5.08 17.60
C TYR A 222 9.36 -6.26 18.55
N GLN A 223 8.77 -6.22 19.73
CA GLN A 223 8.83 -7.34 20.70
C GLN A 223 8.23 -8.63 20.13
N GLN A 224 7.09 -8.52 19.42
CA GLN A 224 6.39 -9.67 18.86
C GLN A 224 7.00 -10.19 17.55
N THR A 225 7.41 -9.30 16.66
CA THR A 225 7.81 -9.66 15.30
C THR A 225 9.31 -9.73 15.07
N LYS A 226 10.11 -9.04 15.90
CA LYS A 226 11.54 -8.79 15.69
C LYS A 226 11.85 -8.14 14.33
N SER A 227 10.85 -7.58 13.69
CA SER A 227 10.95 -6.96 12.37
C SER A 227 11.38 -5.50 12.49
N ARG A 228 12.38 -5.11 11.69
CA ARG A 228 12.86 -3.73 11.61
C ARG A 228 11.74 -2.80 11.13
N ILE A 229 11.62 -1.64 11.75
CA ILE A 229 10.66 -0.60 11.40
C ILE A 229 11.30 0.36 10.38
N THR A 230 10.55 0.76 9.35
CA THR A 230 10.95 1.86 8.47
C THR A 230 10.17 3.10 8.87
N TYR A 231 10.83 4.22 9.05
CA TYR A 231 10.20 5.52 9.23
C TYR A 231 10.32 6.32 7.94
N GLU A 232 9.19 6.79 7.42
CA GLU A 232 9.12 7.74 6.32
C GLU A 232 9.13 9.14 6.92
N TYR A 233 10.06 9.99 6.45
CA TYR A 233 10.26 11.34 6.97
C TYR A 233 10.38 12.32 5.81
N VAL A 234 9.30 13.04 5.52
CA VAL A 234 9.31 14.16 4.56
C VAL A 234 10.07 15.32 5.21
N VAL A 235 11.17 15.70 4.60
CA VAL A 235 11.97 16.86 5.05
C VAL A 235 11.37 18.13 4.47
N TRP A 236 10.83 18.95 5.34
CA TRP A 236 10.16 20.22 4.99
C TRP A 236 10.92 21.39 5.57
N LYS A 237 11.56 22.16 4.69
CA LYS A 237 12.45 23.28 5.06
C LYS A 237 11.73 24.27 5.98
N GLY A 238 12.37 24.56 7.12
CA GLY A 238 11.86 25.50 8.13
C GLY A 238 10.74 24.97 9.01
N ILE A 239 10.37 23.69 8.87
CA ILE A 239 9.29 23.07 9.67
C ILE A 239 9.79 21.92 10.52
N ASN A 240 10.53 20.96 9.93
CA ASN A 240 10.98 19.75 10.61
C ASN A 240 12.43 19.36 10.26
N ASP A 241 13.26 20.32 9.87
CA ASP A 241 14.64 20.14 9.40
C ASP A 241 15.70 20.76 10.34
N SER A 242 15.29 21.23 11.51
CA SER A 242 16.21 21.83 12.50
C SER A 242 17.04 20.78 13.25
N PRO A 243 18.19 21.15 13.87
CA PRO A 243 18.94 20.26 14.76
C PRO A 243 18.09 19.62 15.86
N LYS A 244 17.12 20.36 16.42
CA LYS A 244 16.16 19.86 17.41
C LYS A 244 15.29 18.72 16.86
N ASP A 245 14.86 18.82 15.60
CA ASP A 245 14.08 17.77 14.94
C ASP A 245 14.91 16.51 14.75
N VAL A 246 16.19 16.65 14.37
CA VAL A 246 17.12 15.53 14.23
C VAL A 246 17.34 14.82 15.57
N GLU A 247 17.59 15.58 16.65
CA GLU A 247 17.76 15.04 18.00
C GLU A 247 16.53 14.28 18.47
N ALA A 248 15.33 14.85 18.25
CA ALA A 248 14.05 14.21 18.59
C ALA A 248 13.85 12.91 17.78
N LEU A 249 14.16 12.92 16.47
CA LEU A 249 14.07 11.74 15.61
C LEU A 249 15.02 10.64 16.10
N VAL A 250 16.27 10.97 16.39
CA VAL A 250 17.26 10.00 16.93
C VAL A 250 16.76 9.42 18.25
N ALA A 251 16.27 10.25 19.17
CA ALA A 251 15.73 9.81 20.46
C ALA A 251 14.50 8.90 20.29
N PHE A 252 13.61 9.23 19.35
CA PHE A 252 12.42 8.42 19.06
C PHE A 252 12.82 7.05 18.50
N CYS A 253 13.84 6.97 17.65
CA CYS A 253 14.23 5.75 16.96
C CYS A 253 15.03 4.73 17.80
N ARG A 254 15.58 5.13 18.96
CA ARG A 254 16.55 4.31 19.73
C ARG A 254 16.02 2.99 20.29
N PHE A 255 14.71 2.80 20.42
CA PHE A 255 14.15 1.63 21.10
C PHE A 255 14.19 0.33 20.29
N ALA A 256 14.32 0.41 18.95
CA ALA A 256 14.35 -0.76 18.07
C ALA A 256 15.20 -0.50 16.81
N PRO A 257 15.76 -1.55 16.19
CA PRO A 257 16.39 -1.41 14.88
C PRO A 257 15.43 -0.80 13.86
N CYS A 258 15.85 0.27 13.23
CA CYS A 258 15.02 0.97 12.26
C CYS A 258 15.80 1.39 11.01
N LYS A 259 15.07 1.87 10.02
CA LYS A 259 15.56 2.64 8.88
C LYS A 259 14.74 3.92 8.82
N VAL A 260 15.38 5.04 8.61
CA VAL A 260 14.71 6.30 8.27
C VAL A 260 14.90 6.53 6.77
N ASN A 261 13.82 6.77 6.08
CA ASN A 261 13.79 7.15 4.68
C ASN A 261 13.48 8.65 4.62
N LEU A 262 14.47 9.45 4.23
CA LEU A 262 14.31 10.89 4.08
C LEU A 262 13.76 11.18 2.69
N ILE A 263 12.68 11.94 2.64
CA ILE A 263 11.96 12.28 1.40
C ILE A 263 11.95 13.80 1.29
N GLU A 264 12.45 14.33 0.20
CA GLU A 264 12.39 15.76 -0.07
C GLU A 264 10.93 16.18 -0.29
N TYR A 265 10.53 17.30 0.33
CA TYR A 265 9.22 17.90 0.09
C TYR A 265 9.27 18.75 -1.17
N ASN A 266 8.46 18.41 -2.15
CA ASN A 266 8.30 19.13 -3.44
C ASN A 266 7.01 19.96 -3.47
#